data_a82cd579fc439a0f4485614fa3ebd77e
#
_entry.id   a82cd579fc439a0f4485614fa3ebd77e
#
_cell.length_a   1.000
_cell.length_b   1.000
_cell.length_c   1.000
_cell.angle_alpha   90.00
_cell.angle_beta   90.00
_cell.angle_gamma   90.00
#
_symmetry.space_group_name_H-M   'P 1'
#
loop_
_entity.id
_entity.type
_entity.pdbx_description
1 polymer ?
#
loop_
_entity_poly.entity_id
_entity_poly.type
_entity_poly.pdbx_seq_one_letter_code
_entity_poly.pdbx_strand_id
1 'polypeptide(L)'
;MGGMIAMEAARQAPQRVAGLALLGTTARPETPDMRALREGAIELFEQGRVREVIEPNVALAFHPVNAAKVDLVQAYLDFVLDAGAEHLVRQNRAVIHRPDARVHLPQLACPVLVVCGAADQLTPPECSAEIAALVPGAEHHLLPGSGHMLTMEQPEVVTGLLVQWLGRNGWI
;
A
#
# COMPACT_ATOMS: atom_id res chain seq x y z
N MET A 1 3.64 -0.21 -1.71
CA MET A 1 5.01 -0.75 -1.47
C MET A 1 5.44 -0.65 -0.01
N GLY A 2 5.25 0.47 0.68
CA GLY A 2 5.68 0.65 2.08
C GLY A 2 5.27 -0.47 3.04
N GLY A 3 4.02 -0.95 2.95
CA GLY A 3 3.55 -2.06 3.77
C GLY A 3 4.29 -3.39 3.52
N MET A 4 4.68 -3.65 2.27
CA MET A 4 5.49 -4.84 1.92
C MET A 4 6.89 -4.76 2.55
N ILE A 5 7.52 -3.58 2.52
CA ILE A 5 8.81 -3.32 3.16
C ILE A 5 8.68 -3.46 4.69
N ALA A 6 7.61 -2.92 5.28
CA ALA A 6 7.38 -3.00 6.72
C ALA A 6 7.18 -4.45 7.21
N MET A 7 6.42 -5.26 6.47
CA MET A 7 6.27 -6.69 6.77
C MET A 7 7.60 -7.44 6.67
N GLU A 8 8.41 -7.15 5.66
CA GLU A 8 9.73 -7.76 5.50
C GLU A 8 10.72 -7.31 6.59
N ALA A 9 10.69 -6.04 6.99
CA ALA A 9 11.49 -5.55 8.12
C ALA A 9 11.12 -6.25 9.44
N ALA A 10 9.83 -6.45 9.68
CA ALA A 10 9.36 -7.18 10.86
C ALA A 10 9.78 -8.67 10.85
N ARG A 11 9.84 -9.28 9.66
CA ARG A 11 10.35 -10.65 9.50
C ARG A 11 11.85 -10.74 9.82
N GLN A 12 12.65 -9.79 9.32
CA GLN A 12 14.10 -9.80 9.48
C GLN A 12 14.58 -9.39 10.87
N ALA A 13 13.88 -8.47 11.52
CA ALA A 13 14.29 -7.90 12.79
C ALA A 13 13.06 -7.62 13.70
N PRO A 14 12.30 -8.67 14.11
CA PRO A 14 11.05 -8.51 14.85
C PRO A 14 11.25 -7.74 16.17
N GLN A 15 12.41 -7.88 16.82
CA GLN A 15 12.75 -7.16 18.05
C GLN A 15 12.93 -5.64 17.87
N ARG A 16 13.01 -5.15 16.63
CA ARG A 16 13.15 -3.71 16.29
C ARG A 16 11.84 -3.08 15.87
N VAL A 17 10.77 -3.87 15.74
CA VAL A 17 9.47 -3.40 15.27
C VAL A 17 8.49 -3.46 16.42
N ALA A 18 8.17 -2.30 16.98
CA ALA A 18 7.23 -2.17 18.09
C ALA A 18 5.77 -2.36 17.64
N GLY A 19 5.44 -2.02 16.40
CA GLY A 19 4.13 -2.21 15.81
C GLY A 19 4.13 -1.93 14.31
N LEU A 20 3.07 -2.37 13.60
CA LEU A 20 2.90 -2.19 12.17
C LEU A 20 1.56 -1.53 11.85
N ALA A 21 1.60 -0.41 11.10
CA ALA A 21 0.42 0.14 10.45
C ALA A 21 0.50 -0.14 8.95
N LEU A 22 -0.39 -0.98 8.45
CA LEU A 22 -0.43 -1.49 7.07
C LEU A 22 -1.62 -0.88 6.35
N LEU A 23 -1.36 0.09 5.46
CA LEU A 23 -2.35 0.88 4.76
C LEU A 23 -2.33 0.51 3.26
N GLY A 24 -3.47 0.09 2.69
CA GLY A 24 -3.61 -0.21 1.26
C GLY A 24 -2.50 -1.13 0.76
N THR A 25 -2.41 -2.37 1.28
CA THR A 25 -1.31 -3.29 0.94
C THR A 25 -1.76 -4.75 0.86
N THR A 26 -0.87 -5.61 0.38
CA THR A 26 -1.08 -7.06 0.30
C THR A 26 0.12 -7.81 0.87
N ALA A 27 -0.14 -8.98 1.46
CA ALA A 27 0.89 -9.92 1.92
C ALA A 27 1.29 -10.96 0.84
N ARG A 28 0.54 -10.99 -0.28
CA ARG A 28 0.73 -11.98 -1.35
C ARG A 28 2.00 -11.70 -2.16
N PRO A 29 2.67 -12.75 -2.66
CA PRO A 29 3.75 -12.58 -3.64
C PRO A 29 3.19 -12.06 -4.97
N GLU A 30 4.08 -11.71 -5.89
CA GLU A 30 3.67 -11.30 -7.24
C GLU A 30 3.18 -12.50 -8.05
N THR A 31 2.07 -12.31 -8.77
CA THR A 31 1.57 -13.32 -9.72
C THR A 31 2.32 -13.21 -11.06
N PRO A 32 2.37 -14.29 -11.88
CA PRO A 32 2.99 -14.24 -13.21
C PRO A 32 2.43 -13.13 -14.09
N ASP A 33 1.10 -12.94 -14.11
CA ASP A 33 0.44 -11.93 -14.94
C ASP A 33 0.80 -10.51 -14.47
N MET A 34 0.78 -10.26 -13.16
CA MET A 34 1.18 -8.97 -12.61
C MET A 34 2.67 -8.69 -12.78
N ARG A 35 3.50 -9.73 -12.75
CA ARG A 35 4.92 -9.63 -13.08
C ARG A 35 5.11 -9.13 -14.51
N ALA A 36 4.44 -9.75 -15.49
CA ALA A 36 4.52 -9.35 -16.89
C ALA A 36 4.08 -7.87 -17.10
N LEU A 37 3.00 -7.46 -16.43
CA LEU A 37 2.55 -6.06 -16.47
C LEU A 37 3.59 -5.09 -15.88
N ARG A 38 4.25 -5.46 -14.77
CA ARG A 38 5.30 -4.63 -14.16
C ARG A 38 6.57 -4.58 -15.02
N GLU A 39 6.94 -5.68 -15.65
CA GLU A 39 8.08 -5.73 -16.58
C GLU A 39 7.82 -4.80 -17.77
N GLY A 40 6.63 -4.82 -18.36
CA GLY A 40 6.23 -3.87 -19.39
C GLY A 40 6.22 -2.41 -18.91
N ALA A 41 5.78 -2.16 -17.68
CA ALA A 41 5.84 -0.81 -17.09
C ALA A 41 7.29 -0.35 -16.88
N ILE A 42 8.20 -1.24 -16.45
CA ILE A 42 9.63 -0.94 -16.31
C ILE A 42 10.22 -0.49 -17.65
N GLU A 43 9.94 -1.21 -18.73
CA GLU A 43 10.42 -0.84 -20.09
C GLU A 43 9.96 0.56 -20.48
N LEU A 44 8.72 0.93 -20.21
CA LEU A 44 8.20 2.27 -20.48
C LEU A 44 8.86 3.34 -19.60
N PHE A 45 9.10 3.04 -18.31
CA PHE A 45 9.82 3.95 -17.41
C PHE A 45 11.26 4.18 -17.87
N GLU A 46 11.97 3.14 -18.30
CA GLU A 46 13.34 3.24 -18.83
C GLU A 46 13.42 4.08 -20.12
N GLN A 47 12.30 4.15 -20.86
CA GLN A 47 12.15 5.03 -22.04
C GLN A 47 11.70 6.45 -21.66
N GLY A 48 11.53 6.79 -20.38
CA GLY A 48 11.02 8.08 -19.90
C GLY A 48 9.50 8.29 -20.08
N ARG A 49 8.76 7.25 -20.46
CA ARG A 49 7.31 7.28 -20.74
C ARG A 49 6.46 7.08 -19.47
N VAL A 50 6.83 7.79 -18.40
CA VAL A 50 6.22 7.61 -17.07
C VAL A 50 4.72 7.91 -17.08
N ARG A 51 4.32 9.03 -17.73
CA ARG A 51 2.91 9.45 -17.76
C ARG A 51 2.00 8.42 -18.41
N GLU A 52 2.46 7.75 -19.45
CA GLU A 52 1.67 6.74 -20.16
C GLU A 52 1.31 5.53 -19.29
N VAL A 53 2.11 5.25 -18.26
CA VAL A 53 1.82 4.20 -17.29
C VAL A 53 0.98 4.72 -16.13
N ILE A 54 1.30 5.90 -15.60
CA ILE A 54 0.72 6.38 -14.33
C ILE A 54 -0.66 7.00 -14.52
N GLU A 55 -0.89 7.78 -15.59
CA GLU A 55 -2.18 8.46 -15.80
C GLU A 55 -3.36 7.47 -15.92
N PRO A 56 -3.29 6.36 -16.68
CA PRO A 56 -4.37 5.39 -16.72
C PRO A 56 -4.65 4.71 -15.37
N ASN A 57 -3.64 4.60 -14.50
CA ASN A 57 -3.78 3.97 -13.20
C ASN A 57 -4.49 4.85 -12.15
N VAL A 58 -4.70 6.14 -12.43
CA VAL A 58 -5.44 7.05 -11.52
C VAL A 58 -6.82 6.50 -11.19
N ALA A 59 -7.54 5.97 -12.19
CA ALA A 59 -8.87 5.40 -11.99
C ALA A 59 -8.89 4.17 -11.06
N LEU A 60 -7.76 3.46 -10.95
CA LEU A 60 -7.60 2.30 -10.07
C LEU A 60 -7.11 2.70 -8.67
N ALA A 61 -6.38 3.82 -8.59
CA ALA A 61 -5.76 4.29 -7.36
C ALA A 61 -6.74 5.03 -6.44
N PHE A 62 -7.78 5.67 -6.98
CA PHE A 62 -8.72 6.49 -6.23
C PHE A 62 -10.13 5.89 -6.24
N HIS A 63 -10.91 6.23 -5.21
CA HIS A 63 -12.36 6.06 -5.27
C HIS A 63 -12.93 6.89 -6.44
N PRO A 64 -13.93 6.41 -7.20
CA PRO A 64 -14.43 7.10 -8.41
C PRO A 64 -14.79 8.58 -8.21
N VAL A 65 -15.40 8.93 -7.08
CA VAL A 65 -15.71 10.32 -6.72
C VAL A 65 -14.46 11.18 -6.52
N ASN A 66 -13.39 10.60 -5.98
CA ASN A 66 -12.13 11.29 -5.73
C ASN A 66 -11.25 11.35 -6.99
N ALA A 67 -11.33 10.34 -7.86
CA ALA A 67 -10.67 10.36 -9.17
C ALA A 67 -11.17 11.51 -10.08
N ALA A 68 -12.33 12.08 -9.81
CA ALA A 68 -12.85 13.24 -10.51
C ALA A 68 -12.35 14.60 -9.95
N LYS A 69 -11.65 14.61 -8.81
CA LYS A 69 -11.11 15.82 -8.18
C LYS A 69 -9.76 16.20 -8.80
N VAL A 70 -9.75 17.19 -9.66
CA VAL A 70 -8.57 17.60 -10.46
C VAL A 70 -7.37 17.87 -9.56
N ASP A 71 -7.52 18.67 -8.50
CA ASP A 71 -6.41 19.07 -7.62
C ASP A 71 -5.81 17.87 -6.88
N LEU A 72 -6.64 16.92 -6.44
CA LEU A 72 -6.19 15.70 -5.77
C LEU A 72 -5.40 14.79 -6.71
N VAL A 73 -5.93 14.60 -7.92
CA VAL A 73 -5.27 13.79 -8.96
C VAL A 73 -3.98 14.45 -9.40
N GLN A 74 -3.96 15.78 -9.58
CA GLN A 74 -2.75 16.50 -9.94
C GLN A 74 -1.66 16.37 -8.86
N ALA A 75 -2.01 16.52 -7.58
CA ALA A 75 -1.06 16.34 -6.49
C ALA A 75 -0.47 14.94 -6.46
N TYR A 76 -1.26 13.90 -6.76
CA TYR A 76 -0.77 12.53 -6.90
C TYR A 76 0.18 12.38 -8.08
N LEU A 77 -0.19 12.91 -9.26
CA LEU A 77 0.65 12.84 -10.45
C LEU A 77 1.99 13.56 -10.24
N ASP A 78 1.96 14.75 -9.66
CA ASP A 78 3.16 15.53 -9.36
C ASP A 78 4.08 14.75 -8.41
N PHE A 79 3.53 14.17 -7.34
CA PHE A 79 4.28 13.34 -6.39
C PHE A 79 4.96 12.14 -7.08
N VAL A 80 4.26 11.44 -7.95
CA VAL A 80 4.81 10.26 -8.64
C VAL A 80 5.84 10.66 -9.69
N LEU A 81 5.59 11.73 -10.44
CA LEU A 81 6.48 12.22 -11.50
C LEU A 81 7.78 12.81 -10.92
N ASP A 82 7.68 13.51 -9.78
CA ASP A 82 8.85 14.07 -9.08
C ASP A 82 9.80 12.97 -8.57
N ALA A 83 9.27 11.80 -8.21
CA ALA A 83 10.07 10.64 -7.84
C ALA A 83 10.98 10.14 -8.99
N GLY A 84 10.57 10.35 -10.23
CA GLY A 84 11.33 10.05 -11.44
C GLY A 84 11.33 8.58 -11.87
N ALA A 85 11.63 8.38 -13.16
CA ALA A 85 11.57 7.06 -13.80
C ALA A 85 12.47 6.01 -13.14
N GLU A 86 13.70 6.36 -12.80
CA GLU A 86 14.66 5.44 -12.18
C GLU A 86 14.16 4.90 -10.83
N HIS A 87 13.52 5.76 -10.03
CA HIS A 87 12.93 5.34 -8.76
C HIS A 87 11.77 4.37 -8.97
N LEU A 88 10.90 4.63 -9.94
CA LEU A 88 9.78 3.76 -10.29
C LEU A 88 10.26 2.39 -10.80
N VAL A 89 11.33 2.35 -11.60
CA VAL A 89 11.99 1.10 -12.03
C VAL A 89 12.46 0.29 -10.81
N ARG A 90 13.20 0.91 -9.90
CA ARG A 90 13.69 0.23 -8.67
C ARG A 90 12.55 -0.29 -7.82
N GLN A 91 11.49 0.50 -7.66
CA GLN A 91 10.30 0.08 -6.89
C GLN A 91 9.61 -1.14 -7.53
N ASN A 92 9.38 -1.12 -8.84
CA ASN A 92 8.74 -2.23 -9.53
C ASN A 92 9.58 -3.51 -9.47
N ARG A 93 10.91 -3.42 -9.65
CA ARG A 93 11.82 -4.55 -9.47
C ARG A 93 11.75 -5.14 -8.06
N ALA A 94 11.72 -4.30 -7.03
CA ALA A 94 11.58 -4.75 -5.64
C ALA A 94 10.24 -5.45 -5.39
N VAL A 95 9.14 -4.93 -5.96
CA VAL A 95 7.80 -5.51 -5.81
C VAL A 95 7.70 -6.86 -6.53
N ILE A 96 8.29 -7.02 -7.72
CA ILE A 96 8.33 -8.28 -8.46
C ILE A 96 8.96 -9.41 -7.62
N HIS A 97 9.98 -9.09 -6.86
CA HIS A 97 10.76 -10.07 -6.08
C HIS A 97 10.35 -10.16 -4.61
N ARG A 98 9.22 -9.53 -4.22
CA ARG A 98 8.78 -9.58 -2.82
C ARG A 98 8.46 -11.01 -2.39
N PRO A 99 8.83 -11.39 -1.16
CA PRO A 99 8.46 -12.68 -0.62
C PRO A 99 6.95 -12.77 -0.32
N ASP A 100 6.46 -13.99 -0.13
CA ASP A 100 5.13 -14.26 0.41
C ASP A 100 5.16 -13.97 1.92
N ALA A 101 4.58 -12.84 2.32
CA ALA A 101 4.56 -12.43 3.73
C ALA A 101 3.58 -13.26 4.57
N ARG A 102 2.63 -13.96 3.96
CA ARG A 102 1.60 -14.76 4.67
C ARG A 102 2.22 -15.85 5.55
N VAL A 103 3.39 -16.34 5.20
CA VAL A 103 4.07 -17.42 5.94
C VAL A 103 4.61 -16.97 7.30
N HIS A 104 4.85 -15.68 7.52
CA HIS A 104 5.42 -15.16 8.78
C HIS A 104 4.47 -14.23 9.55
N LEU A 105 3.44 -13.68 8.92
CA LEU A 105 2.46 -12.82 9.59
C LEU A 105 1.83 -13.46 10.85
N PRO A 106 1.50 -14.78 10.89
CA PRO A 106 0.99 -15.40 12.11
C PRO A 106 1.95 -15.40 13.30
N GLN A 107 3.23 -15.13 13.07
CA GLN A 107 4.28 -15.13 14.10
C GLN A 107 4.56 -13.72 14.64
N LEU A 108 3.89 -12.69 14.12
CA LEU A 108 4.06 -11.32 14.60
C LEU A 108 3.54 -11.22 16.05
N ALA A 109 4.39 -10.69 16.92
CA ALA A 109 4.08 -10.49 18.33
C ALA A 109 3.78 -9.01 18.66
N CYS A 110 3.94 -8.10 17.72
CA CYS A 110 3.66 -6.68 17.90
C CYS A 110 2.21 -6.33 17.48
N PRO A 111 1.62 -5.25 18.02
CA PRO A 111 0.34 -4.74 17.57
C PRO A 111 0.36 -4.41 16.07
N VAL A 112 -0.75 -4.75 15.37
CA VAL A 112 -0.89 -4.47 13.93
C VAL A 112 -2.22 -3.76 13.67
N LEU A 113 -2.13 -2.65 12.94
CA LEU A 113 -3.28 -1.92 12.40
C LEU A 113 -3.31 -2.14 10.88
N VAL A 114 -4.45 -2.58 10.35
CA VAL A 114 -4.66 -2.77 8.92
C VAL A 114 -5.79 -1.84 8.46
N VAL A 115 -5.51 -0.97 7.49
CA VAL A 115 -6.49 -0.03 6.95
C VAL A 115 -6.54 -0.15 5.43
N CYS A 116 -7.75 -0.23 4.86
CA CYS A 116 -7.94 -0.33 3.43
C CYS A 116 -9.12 0.54 2.98
N GLY A 117 -9.01 1.14 1.80
CA GLY A 117 -10.17 1.77 1.16
C GLY A 117 -11.14 0.71 0.63
N ALA A 118 -12.44 0.93 0.82
CA ALA A 118 -13.47 -0.02 0.36
C ALA A 118 -13.53 -0.15 -1.18
N ALA A 119 -12.97 0.83 -1.90
CA ALA A 119 -12.88 0.85 -3.35
C ALA A 119 -11.44 0.70 -3.87
N ASP A 120 -10.52 0.17 -3.06
CA ASP A 120 -9.14 -0.10 -3.49
C ASP A 120 -9.11 -1.21 -4.55
N GLN A 121 -8.70 -0.86 -5.76
CA GLN A 121 -8.60 -1.80 -6.89
C GLN A 121 -7.16 -2.31 -7.10
N LEU A 122 -6.15 -1.68 -6.48
CA LEU A 122 -4.76 -2.10 -6.59
C LEU A 122 -4.39 -3.18 -5.57
N THR A 123 -4.89 -3.05 -4.35
CA THR A 123 -4.84 -4.07 -3.30
C THR A 123 -6.24 -4.20 -2.69
N PRO A 124 -7.13 -4.96 -3.34
CA PRO A 124 -8.53 -5.03 -2.96
C PRO A 124 -8.77 -5.41 -1.49
N PRO A 125 -9.94 -5.08 -0.92
CA PRO A 125 -10.26 -5.30 0.50
C PRO A 125 -9.96 -6.70 1.02
N GLU A 126 -10.03 -7.72 0.15
CA GLU A 126 -9.68 -9.10 0.49
C GLU A 126 -8.21 -9.27 0.88
N CYS A 127 -7.31 -8.41 0.36
CA CYS A 127 -5.90 -8.43 0.74
C CYS A 127 -5.71 -7.97 2.19
N SER A 128 -6.42 -6.93 2.59
CA SER A 128 -6.37 -6.41 3.97
C SER A 128 -7.06 -7.36 4.95
N ALA A 129 -8.18 -7.94 4.56
CA ALA A 129 -8.88 -8.95 5.34
C ALA A 129 -8.01 -10.20 5.56
N GLU A 130 -7.28 -10.64 4.53
CA GLU A 130 -6.33 -11.76 4.63
C GLU A 130 -5.21 -11.45 5.63
N ILE A 131 -4.62 -10.25 5.58
CA ILE A 131 -3.59 -9.83 6.56
C ILE A 131 -4.17 -9.85 7.98
N ALA A 132 -5.34 -9.25 8.18
CA ALA A 132 -5.99 -9.20 9.50
C ALA A 132 -6.33 -10.59 10.04
N ALA A 133 -6.76 -11.50 9.18
CA ALA A 133 -7.05 -12.89 9.57
C ALA A 133 -5.79 -13.68 9.94
N LEU A 134 -4.64 -13.36 9.36
CA LEU A 134 -3.37 -14.04 9.61
C LEU A 134 -2.66 -13.53 10.87
N VAL A 135 -2.91 -12.29 11.28
CA VAL A 135 -2.23 -11.67 12.44
C VAL A 135 -3.13 -11.70 13.67
N PRO A 136 -2.80 -12.46 14.71
CA PRO A 136 -3.61 -12.50 15.93
C PRO A 136 -3.74 -11.11 16.57
N GLY A 137 -4.99 -10.68 16.81
CA GLY A 137 -5.28 -9.40 17.45
C GLY A 137 -5.08 -8.16 16.56
N ALA A 138 -4.91 -8.32 15.25
CA ALA A 138 -4.85 -7.18 14.34
C ALA A 138 -6.16 -6.36 14.35
N GLU A 139 -6.02 -5.04 14.41
CA GLU A 139 -7.13 -4.13 14.17
C GLU A 139 -7.33 -3.95 12.66
N HIS A 140 -8.56 -4.09 12.17
CA HIS A 140 -8.87 -3.95 10.75
C HIS A 140 -9.97 -2.92 10.51
N HIS A 141 -9.69 -1.95 9.64
CA HIS A 141 -10.62 -0.90 9.25
C HIS A 141 -10.75 -0.83 7.73
N LEU A 142 -12.00 -0.86 7.27
CA LEU A 142 -12.35 -0.64 5.88
C LEU A 142 -13.00 0.75 5.76
N LEU A 143 -12.41 1.64 4.93
CA LEU A 143 -12.83 3.02 4.79
C LEU A 143 -13.78 3.19 3.60
N PRO A 144 -15.10 3.42 3.84
CA PRO A 144 -16.01 3.79 2.77
C PRO A 144 -15.58 5.09 2.09
N GLY A 145 -15.74 5.16 0.77
CA GLY A 145 -15.41 6.36 0.00
C GLY A 145 -13.90 6.59 -0.26
N SER A 146 -13.06 5.60 0.04
CA SER A 146 -11.62 5.61 -0.29
C SER A 146 -11.25 4.47 -1.24
N GLY A 147 -10.28 4.74 -2.11
CA GLY A 147 -9.53 3.76 -2.90
C GLY A 147 -8.17 3.45 -2.25
N HIS A 148 -7.17 3.23 -3.09
CA HIS A 148 -5.80 2.90 -2.67
C HIS A 148 -5.07 4.06 -2.00
N MET A 149 -5.35 5.29 -2.44
CA MET A 149 -4.70 6.50 -1.93
C MET A 149 -5.41 7.06 -0.68
N LEU A 150 -5.81 6.18 0.24
CA LEU A 150 -6.62 6.52 1.41
C LEU A 150 -6.03 7.67 2.27
N THR A 151 -4.70 7.81 2.33
CA THR A 151 -4.04 8.89 3.03
C THR A 151 -4.21 10.26 2.36
N MET A 152 -4.44 10.28 1.05
CA MET A 152 -4.76 11.50 0.30
C MET A 152 -6.27 11.75 0.22
N GLU A 153 -7.06 10.66 0.21
CA GLU A 153 -8.51 10.74 0.05
C GLU A 153 -9.24 11.10 1.35
N GLN A 154 -8.78 10.58 2.47
CA GLN A 154 -9.36 10.78 3.81
C GLN A 154 -8.27 10.97 4.89
N PRO A 155 -7.42 12.02 4.78
CA PRO A 155 -6.28 12.21 5.68
C PRO A 155 -6.68 12.32 7.16
N GLU A 156 -7.78 12.99 7.48
CA GLU A 156 -8.24 13.17 8.85
C GLU A 156 -8.67 11.83 9.48
N VAL A 157 -9.39 11.00 8.71
CA VAL A 157 -9.85 9.68 9.17
C VAL A 157 -8.66 8.76 9.42
N VAL A 158 -7.73 8.71 8.46
CA VAL A 158 -6.51 7.88 8.58
C VAL A 158 -5.65 8.35 9.75
N THR A 159 -5.45 9.65 9.89
CA THR A 159 -4.71 10.23 11.03
C THR A 159 -5.39 9.90 12.36
N GLY A 160 -6.73 10.02 12.44
CA GLY A 160 -7.49 9.67 13.63
C GLY A 160 -7.32 8.21 14.04
N LEU A 161 -7.37 7.28 13.09
CA LEU A 161 -7.12 5.86 13.34
C LEU A 161 -5.70 5.60 13.84
N LEU A 162 -4.70 6.21 13.22
CA LEU A 162 -3.30 6.09 13.64
C LEU A 162 -3.07 6.62 15.05
N VAL A 163 -3.58 7.83 15.36
CA VAL A 163 -3.45 8.45 16.69
C VAL A 163 -4.12 7.58 17.76
N GLN A 164 -5.34 7.12 17.52
CA GLN A 164 -6.04 6.24 18.46
C GLN A 164 -5.30 4.91 18.68
N TRP A 165 -4.78 4.31 17.60
CA TRP A 165 -4.02 3.07 17.69
C TRP A 165 -2.71 3.26 18.45
N LEU A 166 -1.96 4.36 18.19
CA LEU A 166 -0.75 4.71 18.95
C LEU A 166 -1.04 4.93 20.43
N GLY A 167 -2.14 5.65 20.75
CA GLY A 167 -2.55 5.88 22.14
C GLY A 167 -2.93 4.60 22.89
N ARG A 168 -3.68 3.68 22.25
CA ARG A 168 -4.03 2.38 22.88
C ARG A 168 -2.79 1.51 23.17
N ASN A 169 -1.71 1.70 22.42
CA ASN A 169 -0.45 0.97 22.64
C ASN A 169 0.56 1.72 23.52
N GLY A 170 0.18 2.89 24.08
CA GLY A 170 1.00 3.65 25.01
C GLY A 170 2.22 4.32 24.38
N TRP A 171 2.15 4.67 23.09
CA TRP A 171 3.25 5.34 22.37
C TRP A 171 3.08 6.86 22.27
N ILE A 172 1.90 7.36 22.54
CA ILE A 172 1.54 8.80 22.68
C ILE A 172 0.54 9.00 23.78
#